data_4a57398cec89904b2d98ac48fe58da7e
#
_entry.id   4a57398cec89904b2d98ac48fe58da7e
#
_cell.length_a   1.000
_cell.length_b   1.000
_cell.length_c   1.000
_cell.angle_alpha   90.00
_cell.angle_beta   90.00
_cell.angle_gamma   90.00
#
_symmetry.space_group_name_H-M   'P 1'
#
loop_
_entity.id
_entity.type
_entity.pdbx_description
1 polymer ?
#
loop_
_entity_poly.entity_id
_entity_poly.type
_entity_poly.pdbx_seq_one_letter_code
_entity_poly.pdbx_strand_id
1 'polypeptide(L)'
;MSSSPGDSGGTMLHQFRVANKMSRSIYDKMFVFPSMLVEEELGAEDTVVLLDDFIGTGKQVIDAWNLSFSELVAGAGTVYLMVVVARRRGREKVQAETELVVQTAHELNDSDDLFGDDCLHFTADEKRALKKYCKRANRTEPAGFGNCGLLIVFSHRCPNDSVAALHASHSKWRGLFPRNG
;
A
#
# COMPACT_ATOMS: atom_id res chain seq x y z
N MET A 1 -3.92 -1.62 5.36
CA MET A 1 -4.69 -1.73 6.61
C MET A 1 -5.14 -3.18 6.77
N SER A 2 -4.52 -3.92 7.60
CA SER A 2 -4.96 -5.26 7.95
C SER A 2 -4.71 -5.48 9.44
N SER A 3 -5.53 -6.31 10.07
CA SER A 3 -5.51 -6.57 11.52
C SER A 3 -4.75 -7.87 11.88
N SER A 4 -4.03 -8.47 10.94
CA SER A 4 -3.33 -9.74 11.17
C SER A 4 -1.90 -9.52 11.70
N PRO A 5 -1.42 -10.36 12.63
CA PRO A 5 -0.01 -10.37 13.01
C PRO A 5 0.86 -10.67 11.76
N GLY A 6 1.75 -9.75 11.40
CA GLY A 6 2.58 -9.84 10.19
C GLY A 6 2.23 -8.82 9.09
N ASP A 7 1.25 -7.98 9.32
CA ASP A 7 0.85 -6.92 8.42
C ASP A 7 1.76 -5.69 8.46
N SER A 8 1.85 -4.99 7.31
CA SER A 8 2.64 -3.75 7.17
C SER A 8 2.24 -2.65 8.15
N GLY A 9 0.97 -2.59 8.57
CA GLY A 9 0.45 -1.54 9.45
C GLY A 9 1.19 -1.41 10.78
N GLY A 10 1.46 -2.52 11.48
CA GLY A 10 2.21 -2.48 12.75
C GLY A 10 3.66 -2.03 12.55
N THR A 11 4.30 -2.46 11.47
CA THR A 11 5.65 -2.04 11.10
C THR A 11 5.68 -0.55 10.75
N MET A 12 4.72 -0.07 9.98
CA MET A 12 4.61 1.34 9.59
C MET A 12 4.39 2.23 10.81
N LEU A 13 3.52 1.82 11.73
CA LEU A 13 3.26 2.55 12.98
C LEU A 13 4.54 2.68 13.82
N HIS A 14 5.29 1.60 13.96
CA HIS A 14 6.56 1.62 14.68
C HIS A 14 7.58 2.54 14.00
N GLN A 15 7.76 2.43 12.67
CA GLN A 15 8.68 3.28 11.92
C GLN A 15 8.29 4.76 11.99
N PHE A 16 7.00 5.07 11.90
CA PHE A 16 6.49 6.42 12.06
C PHE A 16 6.84 7.00 13.43
N ARG A 17 6.61 6.24 14.51
CA ARG A 17 6.96 6.65 15.88
C ARG A 17 8.46 6.94 16.04
N VAL A 18 9.31 6.07 15.52
CA VAL A 18 10.77 6.24 15.59
C VAL A 18 11.22 7.46 14.80
N ALA A 19 10.77 7.60 13.54
CA ALA A 19 11.16 8.71 12.67
C ALA A 19 10.75 10.09 13.23
N ASN A 20 9.59 10.15 13.89
CA ASN A 20 9.07 11.37 14.50
C ASN A 20 9.47 11.56 15.97
N LYS A 21 10.37 10.71 16.51
CA LYS A 21 10.82 10.76 17.92
C LYS A 21 9.67 10.62 18.92
N MET A 22 8.63 9.88 18.58
CA MET A 22 7.42 9.66 19.37
C MET A 22 7.42 8.29 20.09
N SER A 23 8.60 7.73 20.37
CA SER A 23 8.73 6.42 21.04
C SER A 23 8.62 6.50 22.58
N ARG A 24 8.48 7.71 23.14
CA ARG A 24 8.31 7.89 24.61
C ARG A 24 6.89 7.57 25.03
N SER A 25 6.70 7.07 26.25
CA SER A 25 5.41 6.65 26.79
C SER A 25 4.35 7.74 26.84
N ILE A 26 4.76 9.01 26.88
CA ILE A 26 3.82 10.16 26.82
C ILE A 26 2.98 10.18 25.52
N TYR A 27 3.45 9.52 24.46
CA TYR A 27 2.76 9.44 23.16
C TYR A 27 1.96 8.14 23.00
N ASP A 28 2.04 7.17 23.93
CA ASP A 28 1.44 5.83 23.72
C ASP A 28 -0.07 5.89 23.46
N LYS A 29 -0.78 6.81 24.11
CA LYS A 29 -2.21 7.02 23.89
C LYS A 29 -2.60 7.53 22.50
N MET A 30 -1.63 8.07 21.73
CA MET A 30 -1.86 8.53 20.36
C MET A 30 -1.78 7.39 19.33
N PHE A 31 -1.31 6.22 19.74
CA PHE A 31 -1.03 5.10 18.84
C PHE A 31 -1.84 3.88 19.25
N VAL A 32 -2.96 3.71 18.59
CA VAL A 32 -3.91 2.64 18.89
C VAL A 32 -3.97 1.64 17.75
N PHE A 33 -4.22 0.38 18.07
CA PHE A 33 -4.54 -0.63 17.06
C PHE A 33 -6.04 -0.53 16.72
N PRO A 34 -6.46 -0.94 15.50
CA PRO A 34 -7.86 -0.89 15.10
C PRO A 34 -8.83 -1.55 16.11
N SER A 35 -8.40 -2.64 16.75
CA SER A 35 -9.20 -3.32 17.78
C SER A 35 -9.44 -2.46 19.04
N MET A 36 -8.59 -1.49 19.29
CA MET A 36 -8.73 -0.58 20.46
C MET A 36 -9.59 0.64 20.13
N LEU A 37 -9.75 0.98 18.84
CA LEU A 37 -10.61 2.09 18.42
C LEU A 37 -12.08 1.88 18.81
N VAL A 38 -12.52 0.64 18.97
CA VAL A 38 -13.88 0.29 19.41
C VAL A 38 -14.18 0.85 20.82
N GLU A 39 -13.14 0.99 21.65
CA GLU A 39 -13.26 1.47 23.05
C GLU A 39 -13.05 3.00 23.15
N GLU A 40 -12.63 3.65 22.04
CA GLU A 40 -12.41 5.10 22.02
C GLU A 40 -13.71 5.83 21.65
N GLU A 41 -14.12 6.79 22.48
CA GLU A 41 -15.25 7.67 22.17
C GLU A 41 -14.77 8.84 21.30
N LEU A 42 -14.67 8.60 19.98
CA LEU A 42 -14.25 9.62 19.01
C LEU A 42 -15.32 10.71 18.85
N GLY A 43 -14.90 11.97 18.83
CA GLY A 43 -15.75 13.14 18.64
C GLY A 43 -15.39 13.96 17.39
N ALA A 44 -16.22 14.94 17.06
CA ALA A 44 -16.05 15.79 15.86
C ALA A 44 -14.74 16.60 15.84
N GLU A 45 -14.09 16.78 16.98
CA GLU A 45 -12.80 17.48 17.08
C GLU A 45 -11.62 16.52 16.94
N ASP A 46 -11.85 15.20 16.94
CA ASP A 46 -10.80 14.21 16.83
C ASP A 46 -10.38 14.00 15.39
N THR A 47 -9.09 13.79 15.21
CA THR A 47 -8.49 13.45 13.93
C THR A 47 -7.88 12.06 14.01
N VAL A 48 -8.33 11.15 13.15
CA VAL A 48 -7.77 9.81 13.01
C VAL A 48 -6.79 9.78 11.85
N VAL A 49 -5.59 9.23 12.06
CA VAL A 49 -4.59 9.04 11.02
C VAL A 49 -4.32 7.55 10.84
N LEU A 50 -4.73 7.03 9.69
CA LEU A 50 -4.42 5.67 9.26
C LEU A 50 -3.10 5.66 8.51
N LEU A 51 -2.23 4.68 8.78
CA LEU A 51 -0.93 4.55 8.14
C LEU A 51 -0.87 3.27 7.29
N ASP A 52 -0.34 3.39 6.08
CA ASP A 52 -0.02 2.24 5.22
C ASP A 52 1.25 2.52 4.40
N ASP A 53 1.84 1.49 3.79
CA ASP A 53 3.04 1.64 2.97
C ASP A 53 2.70 2.01 1.51
N PHE A 54 1.60 1.46 0.96
CA PHE A 54 1.36 1.55 -0.47
C PHE A 54 -0.14 1.52 -0.86
N ILE A 55 -0.49 2.35 -1.86
CA ILE A 55 -1.75 2.26 -2.60
C ILE A 55 -1.46 1.96 -4.07
N GLY A 56 -1.80 0.76 -4.55
CA GLY A 56 -1.76 0.39 -5.97
C GLY A 56 -3.08 0.70 -6.68
N THR A 57 -3.99 -0.25 -6.71
CA THR A 57 -5.33 -0.09 -7.31
C THR A 57 -6.35 0.63 -6.43
N GLY A 58 -6.05 0.82 -5.16
CA GLY A 58 -6.97 1.33 -4.15
C GLY A 58 -7.99 0.30 -3.61
N LYS A 59 -8.14 -0.84 -4.27
CA LYS A 59 -9.16 -1.84 -3.91
C LYS A 59 -9.05 -2.30 -2.45
N GLN A 60 -7.85 -2.63 -1.98
CA GLN A 60 -7.65 -3.12 -0.61
C GLN A 60 -8.07 -2.09 0.45
N VAL A 61 -7.78 -0.82 0.20
CA VAL A 61 -8.18 0.28 1.09
C VAL A 61 -9.70 0.43 1.11
N ILE A 62 -10.34 0.46 -0.05
CA ILE A 62 -11.79 0.60 -0.19
C ILE A 62 -12.51 -0.58 0.48
N ASP A 63 -12.05 -1.80 0.22
CA ASP A 63 -12.63 -3.00 0.83
C ASP A 63 -12.52 -2.95 2.37
N ALA A 64 -11.36 -2.56 2.90
CA ALA A 64 -11.15 -2.45 4.35
C ALA A 64 -11.98 -1.30 4.97
N TRP A 65 -12.10 -0.17 4.27
CA TRP A 65 -12.95 0.95 4.68
C TRP A 65 -14.40 0.52 4.82
N ASN A 66 -14.94 -0.08 3.78
CA ASN A 66 -16.35 -0.50 3.74
C ASN A 66 -16.65 -1.67 4.70
N LEU A 67 -15.65 -2.52 4.98
CA LEU A 67 -15.84 -3.68 5.84
C LEU A 67 -15.92 -3.31 7.33
N SER A 68 -15.12 -2.34 7.78
CA SER A 68 -15.01 -2.07 9.21
C SER A 68 -14.52 -0.66 9.60
N PHE A 69 -13.60 -0.07 8.85
CA PHE A 69 -12.96 1.16 9.31
C PHE A 69 -13.92 2.35 9.35
N SER A 70 -14.84 2.48 8.38
CA SER A 70 -15.83 3.56 8.35
C SER A 70 -16.67 3.61 9.63
N GLU A 71 -17.08 2.46 10.15
CA GLU A 71 -17.84 2.38 11.41
C GLU A 71 -16.96 2.68 12.62
N LEU A 72 -15.72 2.17 12.64
CA LEU A 72 -14.79 2.38 13.76
C LEU A 72 -14.40 3.85 13.98
N VAL A 73 -14.44 4.66 12.94
CA VAL A 73 -14.03 6.07 12.97
C VAL A 73 -15.18 7.03 12.73
N ALA A 74 -16.43 6.57 12.75
CA ALA A 74 -17.62 7.36 12.41
C ALA A 74 -17.81 8.63 13.26
N GLY A 75 -17.27 8.66 14.49
CA GLY A 75 -17.32 9.83 15.36
C GLY A 75 -16.27 10.90 15.07
N ALA A 76 -15.19 10.56 14.37
CA ALA A 76 -14.08 11.46 14.12
C ALA A 76 -14.43 12.58 13.13
N GLY A 77 -13.95 13.80 13.40
CA GLY A 77 -14.16 14.94 12.51
C GLY A 77 -13.40 14.84 11.19
N THR A 78 -12.22 14.21 11.18
CA THR A 78 -11.44 14.00 9.97
C THR A 78 -10.66 12.69 10.05
N VAL A 79 -10.64 11.95 8.95
CA VAL A 79 -9.86 10.71 8.84
C VAL A 79 -8.86 10.83 7.69
N TYR A 80 -7.58 10.81 8.03
CA TYR A 80 -6.49 10.78 7.04
C TYR A 80 -6.02 9.35 6.79
N LEU A 81 -5.71 9.06 5.54
CA LEU A 81 -4.88 7.92 5.17
C LEU A 81 -3.53 8.45 4.67
N MET A 82 -2.48 8.22 5.44
CA MET A 82 -1.12 8.57 5.06
C MET A 82 -0.38 7.33 4.54
N VAL A 83 0.15 7.42 3.32
CA VAL A 83 0.92 6.34 2.70
C VAL A 83 2.27 6.82 2.21
N VAL A 84 3.26 5.92 2.18
CA VAL A 84 4.59 6.27 1.66
C VAL A 84 4.52 6.48 0.16
N VAL A 85 3.87 5.57 -0.57
CA VAL A 85 3.73 5.66 -2.03
C VAL A 85 2.29 5.36 -2.44
N ALA A 86 1.75 6.15 -3.37
CA ALA A 86 0.46 5.88 -3.97
C ALA A 86 0.53 5.98 -5.49
N ARG A 87 -0.10 5.04 -6.19
CA ARG A 87 -0.40 5.23 -7.61
C ARG A 87 -1.54 6.23 -7.74
N ARG A 88 -1.38 7.25 -8.59
CA ARG A 88 -2.37 8.35 -8.78
C ARG A 88 -3.79 7.82 -8.93
N ARG A 89 -4.00 6.90 -9.88
CA ARG A 89 -5.33 6.33 -10.14
C ARG A 89 -5.92 5.61 -8.93
N GLY A 90 -5.09 4.92 -8.15
CA GLY A 90 -5.55 4.25 -6.92
C GLY A 90 -5.91 5.24 -5.82
N ARG A 91 -5.10 6.30 -5.66
CA ARG A 91 -5.38 7.38 -4.72
C ARG A 91 -6.70 8.10 -5.05
N GLU A 92 -6.86 8.50 -6.31
CA GLU A 92 -8.08 9.18 -6.79
C GLU A 92 -9.32 8.29 -6.58
N LYS A 93 -9.20 6.99 -6.85
CA LYS A 93 -10.28 6.03 -6.62
C LYS A 93 -10.65 5.92 -5.14
N VAL A 94 -9.66 5.82 -4.24
CA VAL A 94 -9.92 5.81 -2.79
C VAL A 94 -10.64 7.08 -2.35
N GLN A 95 -10.19 8.24 -2.78
CA GLN A 95 -10.83 9.53 -2.43
C GLN A 95 -12.24 9.69 -3.01
N ALA A 96 -12.53 9.04 -4.15
CA ALA A 96 -13.87 9.08 -4.75
C ALA A 96 -14.86 8.10 -4.10
N GLU A 97 -14.38 7.01 -3.52
CA GLU A 97 -15.20 5.92 -2.98
C GLU A 97 -15.19 5.84 -1.44
N THR A 98 -14.47 6.75 -0.78
CA THR A 98 -14.40 6.83 0.70
C THR A 98 -14.34 8.28 1.17
N GLU A 99 -14.54 8.51 2.46
CA GLU A 99 -14.38 9.83 3.10
C GLU A 99 -12.93 10.11 3.53
N LEU A 100 -11.98 9.26 3.13
CA LEU A 100 -10.57 9.39 3.51
C LEU A 100 -9.90 10.56 2.82
N VAL A 101 -9.21 11.38 3.59
CA VAL A 101 -8.27 12.37 3.06
C VAL A 101 -6.93 11.69 2.83
N VAL A 102 -6.61 11.33 1.58
CA VAL A 102 -5.39 10.59 1.27
C VAL A 102 -4.21 11.52 1.07
N GLN A 103 -3.15 11.29 1.85
CA GLN A 103 -1.86 11.95 1.74
C GLN A 103 -0.77 10.94 1.37
N THR A 104 0.08 11.27 0.41
CA THR A 104 1.20 10.42 0.01
C THR A 104 2.51 11.20 -0.06
N ALA A 105 3.60 10.55 0.35
CA ALA A 105 4.93 11.15 0.24
C ALA A 105 5.44 11.08 -1.21
N HIS A 106 5.07 10.04 -1.96
CA HIS A 106 5.46 9.89 -3.36
C HIS A 106 4.30 9.37 -4.20
N GLU A 107 4.02 10.04 -5.32
CA GLU A 107 2.98 9.64 -6.26
C GLU A 107 3.57 9.00 -7.52
N LEU A 108 3.07 7.81 -7.88
CA LEU A 108 3.38 7.13 -9.13
C LEU A 108 2.33 7.44 -10.19
N ASN A 109 2.81 7.70 -11.40
CA ASN A 109 2.01 8.03 -12.57
C ASN A 109 1.98 6.88 -13.59
N ASP A 110 1.33 7.10 -14.71
CA ASP A 110 1.26 6.10 -15.80
C ASP A 110 2.65 5.84 -16.44
N SER A 111 3.57 6.82 -16.38
CA SER A 111 4.96 6.64 -16.81
C SER A 111 5.77 5.65 -15.94
N ASP A 112 5.29 5.35 -14.74
CA ASP A 112 5.90 4.37 -13.83
C ASP A 112 5.44 2.94 -14.08
N ASP A 113 4.43 2.73 -14.97
CA ASP A 113 4.05 1.41 -15.46
C ASP A 113 5.08 0.92 -16.48
N LEU A 114 5.87 -0.09 -16.10
CA LEU A 114 6.91 -0.69 -16.95
C LEU A 114 6.43 -1.03 -18.36
N PHE A 115 5.20 -1.50 -18.49
CA PHE A 115 4.63 -1.95 -19.76
C PHE A 115 3.77 -0.90 -20.45
N GLY A 116 3.57 0.24 -19.82
CA GLY A 116 2.83 1.39 -20.36
C GLY A 116 3.59 2.06 -21.52
N ASP A 117 2.86 2.68 -22.41
CA ASP A 117 3.45 3.40 -23.57
C ASP A 117 4.23 4.63 -23.09
N ASP A 118 3.80 5.26 -22.02
CA ASP A 118 4.43 6.46 -21.43
C ASP A 118 5.71 6.17 -20.64
N CYS A 119 6.04 4.90 -20.38
CA CYS A 119 7.27 4.54 -19.68
C CYS A 119 8.48 4.67 -20.62
N LEU A 120 9.33 5.64 -20.33
CA LEU A 120 10.53 5.94 -21.13
C LEU A 120 11.81 5.29 -20.58
N HIS A 121 11.74 4.59 -19.44
CA HIS A 121 12.91 3.96 -18.82
C HIS A 121 13.40 2.71 -19.55
N PHE A 122 12.56 2.10 -20.39
CA PHE A 122 12.87 0.87 -21.11
C PHE A 122 12.46 0.98 -22.58
N THR A 123 13.31 0.48 -23.45
CA THR A 123 13.00 0.33 -24.88
C THR A 123 11.93 -0.73 -25.10
N ALA A 124 11.30 -0.73 -26.28
CA ALA A 124 10.29 -1.71 -26.64
C ALA A 124 10.84 -3.17 -26.58
N ASP A 125 12.12 -3.37 -26.92
CA ASP A 125 12.77 -4.69 -26.87
C ASP A 125 12.99 -5.15 -25.45
N GLU A 126 13.44 -4.28 -24.56
CA GLU A 126 13.59 -4.55 -23.13
C GLU A 126 12.24 -4.84 -22.47
N LYS A 127 11.20 -4.06 -22.75
CA LYS A 127 9.83 -4.33 -22.30
C LYS A 127 9.35 -5.71 -22.74
N ARG A 128 9.62 -6.11 -24.01
CA ARG A 128 9.28 -7.44 -24.52
C ARG A 128 10.04 -8.56 -23.80
N ALA A 129 11.34 -8.36 -23.54
CA ALA A 129 12.14 -9.32 -22.79
C ALA A 129 11.65 -9.46 -21.35
N LEU A 130 11.44 -8.35 -20.64
CA LEU A 130 10.94 -8.33 -19.27
C LEU A 130 9.55 -8.98 -19.17
N LYS A 131 8.66 -8.73 -20.12
CA LYS A 131 7.34 -9.38 -20.17
C LYS A 131 7.42 -10.91 -20.26
N LYS A 132 8.42 -11.47 -20.97
CA LYS A 132 8.66 -12.92 -21.00
C LYS A 132 9.08 -13.46 -19.64
N TYR A 133 9.96 -12.75 -18.92
CA TYR A 133 10.37 -13.13 -17.57
C TYR A 133 9.22 -13.04 -16.58
N CYS A 134 8.46 -11.96 -16.62
CA CYS A 134 7.27 -11.80 -15.76
C CYS A 134 6.24 -12.92 -15.99
N LYS A 135 6.00 -13.32 -17.26
CA LYS A 135 5.13 -14.47 -17.60
C LYS A 135 5.67 -15.82 -17.10
N ARG A 136 6.99 -15.99 -17.02
CA ARG A 136 7.59 -17.19 -16.42
C ARG A 136 7.45 -17.20 -14.89
N ALA A 137 7.53 -16.02 -14.28
CA ALA A 137 7.38 -15.84 -12.85
C ALA A 137 5.91 -16.02 -12.40
N ASN A 138 4.97 -15.44 -13.12
CA ASN A 138 3.53 -15.61 -12.88
C ASN A 138 2.78 -15.48 -14.23
N ARG A 139 2.09 -16.54 -14.65
CA ARG A 139 1.34 -16.55 -15.90
C ARG A 139 0.05 -15.76 -15.84
N THR A 140 -0.57 -15.73 -14.67
CA THR A 140 -1.89 -15.10 -14.46
C THR A 140 -1.75 -13.58 -14.32
N GLU A 141 -0.78 -13.15 -13.52
CA GLU A 141 -0.56 -11.73 -13.20
C GLU A 141 0.90 -11.31 -13.44
N PRO A 142 1.38 -11.36 -14.70
CA PRO A 142 2.78 -11.05 -15.01
C PRO A 142 3.15 -9.60 -14.69
N ALA A 143 2.21 -8.67 -14.84
CA ALA A 143 2.39 -7.24 -14.53
C ALA A 143 2.05 -6.89 -13.07
N GLY A 144 1.89 -7.91 -12.21
CA GLY A 144 1.43 -7.72 -10.84
C GLY A 144 -0.08 -7.54 -10.72
N PHE A 145 -0.55 -7.43 -9.49
CA PHE A 145 -1.97 -7.27 -9.19
C PHE A 145 -2.56 -6.04 -9.91
N GLY A 146 -3.74 -6.20 -10.46
CA GLY A 146 -4.43 -5.14 -11.22
C GLY A 146 -3.67 -4.66 -12.46
N ASN A 147 -2.71 -5.43 -12.96
CA ASN A 147 -1.83 -5.05 -14.07
C ASN A 147 -1.12 -3.70 -13.86
N CYS A 148 -0.71 -3.40 -12.63
CA CYS A 148 -0.08 -2.13 -12.29
C CYS A 148 1.30 -1.92 -12.93
N GLY A 149 2.02 -2.99 -13.27
CA GLY A 149 3.30 -2.94 -13.98
C GLY A 149 4.45 -2.24 -13.24
N LEU A 150 4.39 -2.15 -11.92
CA LEU A 150 5.30 -1.32 -11.14
C LEU A 150 6.65 -2.03 -10.85
N LEU A 151 7.69 -1.22 -10.66
CA LEU A 151 9.03 -1.65 -10.23
C LEU A 151 9.33 -1.15 -8.81
N ILE A 152 8.36 -1.24 -7.90
CA ILE A 152 8.51 -0.77 -6.54
C ILE A 152 8.87 -1.90 -5.58
N VAL A 153 9.83 -1.64 -4.69
CA VAL A 153 10.23 -2.53 -3.61
C VAL A 153 10.49 -1.69 -2.37
N PHE A 154 9.89 -2.06 -1.25
CA PHE A 154 10.21 -1.50 0.06
C PHE A 154 11.26 -2.35 0.77
N SER A 155 11.97 -1.79 1.73
CA SER A 155 12.97 -2.52 2.52
C SER A 155 12.40 -3.74 3.26
N HIS A 156 11.13 -3.70 3.62
CA HIS A 156 10.43 -4.76 4.35
C HIS A 156 9.66 -5.73 3.46
N ARG A 157 9.24 -5.32 2.24
CA ARG A 157 8.49 -6.19 1.31
C ARG A 157 8.40 -5.62 -0.10
N CYS A 158 8.14 -6.49 -1.07
CA CYS A 158 7.74 -6.13 -2.42
C CYS A 158 6.21 -6.16 -2.54
N PRO A 159 5.52 -5.07 -2.95
CA PRO A 159 4.09 -5.08 -3.22
C PRO A 159 3.72 -6.08 -4.32
N ASN A 160 2.51 -6.65 -4.26
CA ASN A 160 2.00 -7.52 -5.32
C ASN A 160 1.59 -6.79 -6.60
N ASP A 161 1.44 -5.48 -6.54
CA ASP A 161 1.24 -4.59 -7.70
C ASP A 161 2.52 -4.42 -8.54
N SER A 162 3.68 -4.79 -7.99
CA SER A 162 4.94 -4.84 -8.74
C SER A 162 4.96 -6.04 -9.68
N VAL A 163 5.74 -5.92 -10.76
CA VAL A 163 5.85 -7.00 -11.75
C VAL A 163 6.28 -8.32 -11.11
N ALA A 164 5.69 -9.42 -11.56
CA ALA A 164 5.84 -10.73 -10.96
C ALA A 164 7.31 -11.20 -10.87
N ALA A 165 8.17 -10.77 -11.79
CA ALA A 165 9.59 -11.11 -11.77
C ALA A 165 10.30 -10.65 -10.47
N LEU A 166 9.80 -9.62 -9.80
CA LEU A 166 10.37 -9.12 -8.55
C LEU A 166 10.00 -10.00 -7.35
N HIS A 167 8.74 -10.40 -7.22
CA HIS A 167 8.22 -10.95 -5.97
C HIS A 167 7.77 -12.41 -6.02
N ALA A 168 7.44 -12.94 -7.22
CA ALA A 168 6.93 -14.30 -7.33
C ALA A 168 8.00 -15.34 -6.95
N SER A 169 7.58 -16.43 -6.29
CA SER A 169 8.48 -17.53 -5.92
C SER A 169 7.73 -18.86 -6.04
N HIS A 170 8.33 -19.80 -6.75
CA HIS A 170 7.85 -21.18 -6.89
C HIS A 170 9.00 -22.09 -7.36
N SER A 171 8.77 -23.39 -7.53
CA SER A 171 9.82 -24.40 -7.81
C SER A 171 10.71 -24.07 -9.05
N LYS A 172 10.21 -23.26 -9.99
CA LYS A 172 10.93 -22.92 -11.25
C LYS A 172 11.30 -21.45 -11.38
N TRP A 173 10.98 -20.64 -10.38
CA TRP A 173 11.26 -19.21 -10.37
C TRP A 173 11.47 -18.69 -8.95
N ARG A 174 12.52 -17.89 -8.78
CA ARG A 174 12.74 -17.11 -7.56
C ARG A 174 12.82 -15.64 -7.94
N GLY A 175 11.92 -14.85 -7.43
CA GLY A 175 11.91 -13.39 -7.61
C GLY A 175 13.17 -12.75 -7.02
N LEU A 176 13.49 -11.56 -7.48
CA LEU A 176 14.62 -10.78 -6.94
C LEU A 176 14.40 -10.38 -5.47
N PHE A 177 13.15 -10.15 -5.12
CA PHE A 177 12.69 -9.78 -3.76
C PHE A 177 11.50 -10.68 -3.40
N PRO A 178 11.75 -12.00 -3.17
CA PRO A 178 10.67 -12.95 -2.95
C PRO A 178 9.88 -12.58 -1.70
N ARG A 179 8.57 -12.66 -1.80
CA ARG A 179 7.68 -12.56 -0.64
C ARG A 179 7.83 -13.86 0.13
N ASN A 180 8.28 -13.76 1.37
CA ASN A 180 8.23 -14.88 2.27
C ASN A 180 6.76 -15.17 2.57
N GLY A 181 6.28 -16.34 2.17
CA GLY A 181 4.96 -16.84 2.49
C GLY A 181 4.87 -17.25 3.94
#